data_b5363fcbcc6853e3152fcbd319cbdff6
#
_entry.id   b5363fcbcc6853e3152fcbd319cbdff6
#
_cell.length_a   1.000
_cell.length_b   1.000
_cell.length_c   1.000
_cell.angle_alpha   90.00
_cell.angle_beta   90.00
_cell.angle_gamma   90.00
#
_symmetry.space_group_name_H-M   'P 1'
#
loop_
_entity.id
_entity.type
_entity.pdbx_description
1 polymer ?
#
loop_
_entity_poly.entity_id
_entity_poly.type
_entity_poly.pdbx_seq_one_letter_code
_entity_poly.pdbx_strand_id
1 'polypeptide(L)'
;VFSVMDGSAMGVLPHADLFAASTDAFGSPEELARHVPIDSQTMAVQASFRWQELRRLKELPAGSRVLFVNMTETMAREAIAQLEQFGITHVHWIPFYPGAELPGDVHIAVTPDEMRYVPEEIETKIDVGQRACTSGMMIEIALRLGLEHLLETEKFQTYFQSIATSNYSFDQMFARSIRLESQVHILME
;
A
#
# COMPACT_ATOMS: atom_id res chain seq x y z
N VAL A 1 6.62 -2.03 -16.85
CA VAL A 1 5.66 -2.30 -15.78
C VAL A 1 4.45 -2.93 -16.46
N PHE A 2 4.21 -4.20 -16.19
CA PHE A 2 3.03 -4.88 -16.72
C PHE A 2 1.96 -4.89 -15.63
N SER A 3 0.83 -4.26 -15.90
CA SER A 3 -0.36 -4.40 -15.07
C SER A 3 -1.19 -5.54 -15.67
N VAL A 4 -1.33 -6.63 -14.95
CA VAL A 4 -2.18 -7.74 -15.38
C VAL A 4 -3.47 -7.67 -14.59
N MET A 5 -4.52 -7.29 -15.27
CA MET A 5 -5.85 -7.11 -14.68
C MET A 5 -6.68 -8.40 -14.65
N ASP A 6 -6.33 -9.38 -15.48
CA ASP A 6 -6.86 -10.73 -15.43
C ASP A 6 -5.73 -11.75 -15.70
N GLY A 7 -5.62 -12.76 -14.88
CA GLY A 7 -4.59 -13.81 -15.02
C GLY A 7 -4.84 -14.75 -16.22
N SER A 8 -5.90 -14.55 -16.99
CA SER A 8 -6.33 -15.49 -18.03
C SER A 8 -5.53 -15.43 -19.31
N ALA A 9 -4.77 -14.36 -19.55
CA ALA A 9 -3.98 -14.13 -20.78
C ALA A 9 -2.46 -14.20 -20.56
N MET A 10 -1.97 -14.49 -19.34
CA MET A 10 -0.55 -14.52 -19.06
C MET A 10 0.08 -15.87 -19.40
N GLY A 11 1.03 -15.84 -20.32
CA GLY A 11 2.07 -16.84 -20.42
C GLY A 11 3.15 -16.65 -19.34
N VAL A 12 4.24 -17.43 -19.43
CA VAL A 12 5.43 -17.23 -18.61
C VAL A 12 6.03 -15.85 -18.95
N LEU A 13 6.28 -15.04 -17.91
CA LEU A 13 6.91 -13.73 -18.08
C LEU A 13 8.36 -13.87 -18.61
N PRO A 14 8.87 -12.87 -19.32
CA PRO A 14 10.27 -12.86 -19.72
C PRO A 14 11.19 -12.85 -18.48
N HIS A 15 12.39 -13.36 -18.62
CA HIS A 15 13.37 -13.40 -17.54
C HIS A 15 13.64 -11.99 -16.98
N ALA A 16 13.69 -11.89 -15.66
CA ALA A 16 14.09 -10.71 -14.92
C ALA A 16 14.88 -11.12 -13.69
N ASP A 17 15.74 -10.23 -13.18
CA ASP A 17 16.56 -10.50 -12.00
C ASP A 17 15.71 -10.59 -10.72
N LEU A 18 14.58 -9.87 -10.67
CA LEU A 18 13.66 -9.87 -9.55
C LEU A 18 12.23 -9.55 -10.03
N PHE A 19 11.26 -10.31 -9.54
CA PHE A 19 9.83 -10.05 -9.70
C PHE A 19 9.25 -9.51 -8.40
N ALA A 20 8.78 -8.26 -8.43
CA ALA A 20 8.02 -7.67 -7.33
C ALA A 20 6.52 -7.79 -7.64
N ALA A 21 5.80 -8.58 -6.89
CA ALA A 21 4.39 -8.86 -7.11
C ALA A 21 3.53 -8.31 -5.97
N SER A 22 2.39 -7.70 -6.32
CA SER A 22 1.33 -7.44 -5.35
C SER A 22 0.77 -8.77 -4.86
N THR A 23 0.49 -8.87 -3.57
CA THR A 23 -0.07 -10.08 -2.94
C THR A 23 -1.35 -10.55 -3.61
N ASP A 24 -2.11 -9.65 -4.23
CA ASP A 24 -3.39 -9.94 -4.87
C ASP A 24 -3.32 -10.19 -6.37
N ALA A 25 -2.18 -9.89 -7.02
CA ALA A 25 -2.09 -10.03 -8.47
C ALA A 25 -2.24 -11.50 -8.91
N PHE A 26 -1.94 -12.43 -8.01
CA PHE A 26 -1.87 -13.86 -8.32
C PHE A 26 -2.59 -14.76 -7.30
N GLY A 27 -3.28 -14.21 -6.31
CA GLY A 27 -4.03 -14.98 -5.33
C GLY A 27 -3.17 -15.82 -4.37
N SER A 28 -2.07 -16.40 -4.83
CA SER A 28 -1.14 -17.18 -4.00
C SER A 28 0.29 -17.18 -4.56
N PRO A 29 1.31 -17.48 -3.73
CA PRO A 29 2.69 -17.67 -4.19
C PRO A 29 2.84 -18.79 -5.24
N GLU A 30 2.04 -19.85 -5.13
CA GLU A 30 2.04 -20.97 -6.07
C GLU A 30 1.50 -20.56 -7.44
N GLU A 31 0.53 -19.66 -7.47
CA GLU A 31 0.00 -19.10 -8.71
C GLU A 31 1.00 -18.18 -9.38
N LEU A 32 1.65 -17.30 -8.62
CA LEU A 32 2.76 -16.47 -9.11
C LEU A 32 3.86 -17.34 -9.72
N ALA A 33 4.23 -18.45 -9.07
CA ALA A 33 5.28 -19.36 -9.54
C ALA A 33 4.99 -19.99 -10.92
N ARG A 34 3.75 -20.03 -11.38
CA ARG A 34 3.37 -20.53 -12.71
C ARG A 34 3.68 -19.53 -13.83
N HIS A 35 3.81 -18.26 -13.48
CA HIS A 35 3.98 -17.16 -14.42
C HIS A 35 5.40 -16.62 -14.49
N VAL A 36 6.24 -16.93 -13.51
CA VAL A 36 7.63 -16.51 -13.48
C VAL A 36 8.56 -17.68 -13.93
N PRO A 37 9.69 -17.38 -14.57
CA PRO A 37 10.67 -18.43 -14.92
C PRO A 37 11.15 -19.17 -13.68
N ILE A 38 11.51 -20.45 -13.87
CA ILE A 38 12.09 -21.28 -12.81
C ILE A 38 13.35 -20.58 -12.27
N ASP A 39 13.55 -20.62 -10.96
CA ASP A 39 14.68 -20.00 -10.23
C ASP A 39 14.65 -18.46 -10.19
N SER A 40 13.53 -17.84 -10.57
CA SER A 40 13.36 -16.38 -10.42
C SER A 40 13.27 -15.97 -8.96
N GLN A 41 13.94 -14.87 -8.62
CA GLN A 41 13.71 -14.22 -7.33
C GLN A 41 12.36 -13.52 -7.33
N THR A 42 11.58 -13.71 -6.28
CA THR A 42 10.29 -13.03 -6.08
C THR A 42 10.25 -12.32 -4.74
N MET A 43 9.50 -11.23 -4.66
CA MET A 43 9.19 -10.54 -3.42
C MET A 43 7.79 -9.94 -3.46
N ALA A 44 7.17 -9.78 -2.30
CA ALA A 44 5.90 -9.06 -2.19
C ALA A 44 6.12 -7.54 -2.26
N VAL A 45 5.25 -6.84 -2.97
CA VAL A 45 5.24 -5.38 -2.98
C VAL A 45 4.76 -4.88 -1.63
N GLN A 46 5.57 -4.03 -1.00
CA GLN A 46 5.20 -3.31 0.21
C GLN A 46 4.91 -1.85 -0.15
N ALA A 47 3.67 -1.46 -0.01
CA ALA A 47 3.23 -0.09 -0.30
C ALA A 47 2.61 0.54 0.94
N SER A 48 2.76 1.85 1.09
CA SER A 48 2.22 2.63 2.18
C SER A 48 1.55 3.90 1.68
N PHE A 49 0.69 4.46 2.51
CA PHE A 49 0.01 5.73 2.24
C PHE A 49 0.94 6.92 2.49
N ARG A 50 0.67 8.04 1.82
CA ARG A 50 1.32 9.32 2.11
C ARG A 50 0.76 9.91 3.40
N TRP A 51 1.61 10.42 4.26
CA TRP A 51 1.20 10.93 5.57
C TRP A 51 0.20 12.10 5.48
N GLN A 52 0.31 12.94 4.46
CA GLN A 52 -0.62 14.05 4.22
C GLN A 52 -2.06 13.56 4.04
N GLU A 53 -2.23 12.45 3.32
CA GLU A 53 -3.53 11.86 3.07
C GLU A 53 -4.08 11.17 4.33
N LEU A 54 -3.21 10.53 5.10
CA LEU A 54 -3.60 9.97 6.40
C LEU A 54 -4.09 11.05 7.38
N ARG A 55 -3.49 12.25 7.33
CA ARG A 55 -3.96 13.37 8.15
C ARG A 55 -5.38 13.77 7.79
N ARG A 56 -5.71 13.81 6.50
CA ARG A 56 -7.08 14.09 6.02
C ARG A 56 -8.07 13.04 6.52
N LEU A 57 -7.70 11.78 6.51
CA LEU A 57 -8.55 10.69 7.00
C LEU A 57 -8.81 10.78 8.52
N LYS A 58 -7.88 11.32 9.28
CA LYS A 58 -8.08 11.56 10.73
C LYS A 58 -9.12 12.64 11.04
N GLU A 59 -9.43 13.48 10.06
CA GLU A 59 -10.44 14.55 10.18
C GLU A 59 -11.86 14.05 9.86
N LEU A 60 -12.01 12.79 9.43
CA LEU A 60 -13.32 12.19 9.19
C LEU A 60 -14.14 12.13 10.50
N PRO A 61 -15.46 12.34 10.43
CA PRO A 61 -16.31 12.30 11.63
C PRO A 61 -16.25 10.92 12.31
N ALA A 62 -16.05 10.92 13.62
CA ALA A 62 -16.00 9.67 14.39
C ALA A 62 -17.33 8.90 14.29
N GLY A 63 -17.23 7.57 14.16
CA GLY A 63 -18.38 6.69 13.98
C GLY A 63 -18.97 6.66 12.57
N SER A 64 -18.44 7.46 11.62
CA SER A 64 -18.88 7.40 10.23
C SER A 64 -18.63 6.03 9.61
N ARG A 65 -19.56 5.59 8.78
CA ARG A 65 -19.36 4.44 7.89
C ARG A 65 -18.70 4.92 6.61
N VAL A 66 -17.57 4.34 6.25
CA VAL A 66 -16.71 4.80 5.16
C VAL A 66 -16.38 3.62 4.26
N LEU A 67 -16.69 3.71 2.97
CA LEU A 67 -16.20 2.74 1.99
C LEU A 67 -14.70 2.94 1.79
N PHE A 68 -13.95 1.88 1.83
CA PHE A 68 -12.62 1.86 1.25
C PHE A 68 -12.68 1.11 -0.08
N VAL A 69 -12.58 1.86 -1.17
CA VAL A 69 -12.80 1.36 -2.54
C VAL A 69 -11.48 0.95 -3.16
N ASN A 70 -11.39 -0.30 -3.61
CA ASN A 70 -10.20 -0.80 -4.32
C ASN A 70 -10.63 -1.80 -5.41
N MET A 71 -9.67 -2.32 -6.16
CA MET A 71 -9.92 -3.25 -7.29
C MET A 71 -10.45 -4.60 -6.84
N THR A 72 -9.99 -5.10 -5.69
CA THR A 72 -10.41 -6.39 -5.12
C THR A 72 -10.74 -6.26 -3.65
N GLU A 73 -11.48 -7.23 -3.11
CA GLU A 73 -11.79 -7.30 -1.69
C GLU A 73 -10.53 -7.38 -0.83
N THR A 74 -9.58 -8.22 -1.23
CA THR A 74 -8.32 -8.41 -0.50
C THR A 74 -7.53 -7.11 -0.43
N MET A 75 -7.38 -6.40 -1.56
CA MET A 75 -6.69 -5.09 -1.59
C MET A 75 -7.38 -4.04 -0.70
N ALA A 76 -8.70 -4.03 -0.69
CA ALA A 76 -9.45 -3.13 0.19
C ALA A 76 -9.22 -3.47 1.67
N ARG A 77 -9.28 -4.75 2.05
CA ARG A 77 -9.06 -5.21 3.42
C ARG A 77 -7.62 -4.98 3.90
N GLU A 78 -6.61 -5.26 3.07
CA GLU A 78 -5.21 -4.98 3.39
C GLU A 78 -4.97 -3.48 3.64
N ALA A 79 -5.53 -2.64 2.78
CA ALA A 79 -5.43 -1.19 2.94
C ALA A 79 -6.12 -0.70 4.21
N ILE A 80 -7.30 -1.23 4.53
CA ILE A 80 -8.01 -0.94 5.79
C ILE A 80 -7.17 -1.34 6.99
N ALA A 81 -6.63 -2.56 7.00
CA ALA A 81 -5.79 -3.04 8.09
C ALA A 81 -4.55 -2.14 8.30
N GLN A 82 -3.96 -1.64 7.21
CA GLN A 82 -2.86 -0.68 7.29
C GLN A 82 -3.31 0.68 7.88
N LEU A 83 -4.48 1.19 7.49
CA LEU A 83 -5.04 2.43 8.07
C LEU A 83 -5.31 2.29 9.58
N GLU A 84 -5.84 1.14 9.99
CA GLU A 84 -6.08 0.83 11.41
C GLU A 84 -4.77 0.75 12.19
N GLN A 85 -3.71 0.14 11.64
CA GLN A 85 -2.37 0.13 12.22
C GLN A 85 -1.80 1.56 12.39
N PHE A 86 -2.15 2.47 11.49
CA PHE A 86 -1.80 3.89 11.61
C PHE A 86 -2.69 4.68 12.58
N GLY A 87 -3.57 4.00 13.30
CA GLY A 87 -4.44 4.59 14.31
C GLY A 87 -5.67 5.31 13.73
N ILE A 88 -6.08 5.01 12.50
CA ILE A 88 -7.33 5.52 11.91
C ILE A 88 -8.44 4.51 12.18
N THR A 89 -8.87 4.46 13.44
CA THR A 89 -9.85 3.49 13.97
C THR A 89 -11.14 4.13 14.43
N HIS A 90 -11.27 5.45 14.27
CA HIS A 90 -12.43 6.21 14.73
C HIS A 90 -13.62 6.17 13.76
N VAL A 91 -13.46 5.57 12.59
CA VAL A 91 -14.50 5.33 11.58
C VAL A 91 -14.75 3.84 11.39
N HIS A 92 -15.90 3.48 10.83
CA HIS A 92 -16.22 2.09 10.47
C HIS A 92 -15.88 1.87 8.99
N TRP A 93 -14.73 1.26 8.73
CA TRP A 93 -14.28 0.92 7.39
C TRP A 93 -15.09 -0.23 6.80
N ILE A 94 -15.53 -0.07 5.56
CA ILE A 94 -16.24 -1.10 4.80
C ILE A 94 -15.45 -1.33 3.51
N PRO A 95 -14.91 -2.53 3.28
CA PRO A 95 -14.26 -2.84 2.01
C PRO A 95 -15.29 -2.84 0.88
N PHE A 96 -14.95 -2.13 -0.20
CA PHE A 96 -15.78 -2.05 -1.39
C PHE A 96 -14.93 -2.27 -2.64
N TYR A 97 -15.49 -3.01 -3.61
CA TYR A 97 -14.80 -3.42 -4.83
C TYR A 97 -15.82 -3.71 -5.94
N PRO A 98 -15.42 -3.81 -7.21
CA PRO A 98 -16.33 -4.14 -8.31
C PRO A 98 -17.11 -5.42 -8.05
N GLY A 99 -18.43 -5.30 -8.08
CA GLY A 99 -19.37 -6.41 -7.81
C GLY A 99 -19.82 -6.52 -6.35
N ALA A 100 -19.29 -5.71 -5.43
CA ALA A 100 -19.80 -5.64 -4.06
C ALA A 100 -21.14 -4.89 -4.01
N GLU A 101 -22.01 -5.30 -3.08
CA GLU A 101 -23.27 -4.61 -2.83
C GLU A 101 -23.04 -3.30 -2.08
N LEU A 102 -23.63 -2.21 -2.58
CA LEU A 102 -23.52 -0.89 -1.94
C LEU A 102 -24.42 -0.84 -0.70
N PRO A 103 -23.86 -0.60 0.51
CA PRO A 103 -24.66 -0.42 1.71
C PRO A 103 -25.50 0.87 1.65
N GLY A 104 -26.78 0.81 2.05
CA GLY A 104 -27.74 1.90 1.85
C GLY A 104 -27.55 3.16 2.74
N ASP A 105 -26.61 3.15 3.67
CA ASP A 105 -26.41 4.22 4.66
C ASP A 105 -24.95 4.73 4.71
N VAL A 106 -24.28 4.70 3.56
CA VAL A 106 -22.89 5.15 3.42
C VAL A 106 -22.82 6.33 2.46
N HIS A 107 -22.22 7.44 2.94
CA HIS A 107 -22.11 8.68 2.18
C HIS A 107 -20.67 9.09 1.88
N ILE A 108 -19.68 8.36 2.43
CA ILE A 108 -18.26 8.66 2.31
C ILE A 108 -17.53 7.48 1.69
N ALA A 109 -16.72 7.74 0.69
CA ALA A 109 -15.80 6.77 0.14
C ALA A 109 -14.38 7.33 0.09
N VAL A 110 -13.42 6.45 0.38
CA VAL A 110 -11.98 6.68 0.26
C VAL A 110 -11.40 5.69 -0.72
N THR A 111 -10.50 6.13 -1.58
CA THR A 111 -9.88 5.27 -2.58
C THR A 111 -8.41 5.63 -2.84
N PRO A 112 -7.52 4.69 -3.14
CA PRO A 112 -6.13 4.93 -3.51
C PRO A 112 -5.97 5.01 -5.03
N ASP A 113 -6.48 6.11 -5.66
CA ASP A 113 -6.43 6.36 -7.12
C ASP A 113 -7.36 5.41 -7.95
N GLU A 114 -8.42 4.87 -7.32
CA GLU A 114 -9.38 3.99 -7.99
C GLU A 114 -10.78 4.63 -8.07
N MET A 115 -10.84 5.94 -8.36
CA MET A 115 -12.10 6.72 -8.44
C MET A 115 -13.13 6.13 -9.39
N ARG A 116 -12.70 5.41 -10.43
CA ARG A 116 -13.58 4.74 -11.40
C ARG A 116 -14.48 3.67 -10.80
N TYR A 117 -14.13 3.15 -9.63
CA TYR A 117 -14.90 2.12 -8.91
C TYR A 117 -15.74 2.70 -7.77
N VAL A 118 -15.62 4.00 -7.50
CA VAL A 118 -16.43 4.66 -6.47
C VAL A 118 -17.85 4.86 -7.02
N PRO A 119 -18.89 4.36 -6.32
CA PRO A 119 -20.28 4.52 -6.75
C PRO A 119 -20.65 6.00 -6.93
N GLU A 120 -21.46 6.29 -7.94
CA GLU A 120 -21.86 7.68 -8.24
C GLU A 120 -22.72 8.28 -7.12
N GLU A 121 -23.47 7.46 -6.42
CA GLU A 121 -24.37 7.82 -5.31
C GLU A 121 -23.64 8.32 -4.06
N ILE A 122 -22.34 8.10 -3.94
CA ILE A 122 -21.56 8.56 -2.80
C ILE A 122 -21.32 10.07 -2.90
N GLU A 123 -21.74 10.78 -1.86
CA GLU A 123 -21.67 12.23 -1.80
C GLU A 123 -20.24 12.75 -1.59
N THR A 124 -19.50 12.13 -0.68
CA THR A 124 -18.14 12.54 -0.32
C THR A 124 -17.13 11.51 -0.83
N LYS A 125 -16.33 11.90 -1.81
CA LYS A 125 -15.31 11.03 -2.43
C LYS A 125 -13.93 11.59 -2.13
N ILE A 126 -13.09 10.80 -1.47
CA ILE A 126 -11.74 11.19 -1.08
C ILE A 126 -10.74 10.27 -1.79
N ASP A 127 -9.97 10.85 -2.68
CA ASP A 127 -8.83 10.16 -3.27
C ASP A 127 -7.58 10.43 -2.43
N VAL A 128 -6.98 9.37 -1.90
CA VAL A 128 -5.73 9.42 -1.16
C VAL A 128 -4.51 9.17 -2.05
N GLY A 129 -4.72 9.10 -3.36
CA GLY A 129 -3.69 8.86 -4.35
C GLY A 129 -3.05 7.48 -4.23
N GLN A 130 -2.15 7.20 -5.17
CA GLN A 130 -1.45 5.92 -5.20
C GLN A 130 -0.59 5.70 -3.95
N ARG A 131 -0.65 4.49 -3.42
CA ARG A 131 0.30 4.05 -2.41
C ARG A 131 1.71 3.98 -3.02
N ALA A 132 2.72 4.37 -2.25
CA ALA A 132 4.11 4.32 -2.68
C ALA A 132 4.85 3.16 -2.02
N CYS A 133 5.85 2.62 -2.71
CA CYS A 133 6.73 1.60 -2.14
C CYS A 133 7.39 2.10 -0.86
N THR A 134 7.52 1.23 0.12
CA THR A 134 8.22 1.57 1.37
C THR A 134 9.73 1.72 1.13
N SER A 135 10.37 2.50 1.99
CA SER A 135 11.83 2.64 1.96
C SER A 135 12.54 1.31 2.21
N GLY A 136 11.99 0.47 3.09
CA GLY A 136 12.51 -0.87 3.35
C GLY A 136 12.51 -1.76 2.11
N MET A 137 11.43 -1.71 1.32
CA MET A 137 11.34 -2.44 0.06
C MET A 137 12.42 -2.01 -0.94
N MET A 138 12.72 -0.71 -1.04
CA MET A 138 13.76 -0.21 -1.94
C MET A 138 15.16 -0.69 -1.53
N ILE A 139 15.44 -0.73 -0.23
CA ILE A 139 16.69 -1.30 0.31
C ILE A 139 16.75 -2.78 0.00
N GLU A 140 15.68 -3.53 0.25
CA GLU A 140 15.62 -4.97 -0.02
C GLU A 140 15.87 -5.29 -1.49
N ILE A 141 15.30 -4.52 -2.42
CA ILE A 141 15.56 -4.66 -3.86
C ILE A 141 17.05 -4.47 -4.15
N ALA A 142 17.66 -3.41 -3.62
CA ALA A 142 19.08 -3.13 -3.84
C ALA A 142 19.97 -4.27 -3.32
N LEU A 143 19.69 -4.78 -2.12
CA LEU A 143 20.45 -5.90 -1.54
C LEU A 143 20.28 -7.19 -2.35
N ARG A 144 19.07 -7.54 -2.76
CA ARG A 144 18.82 -8.75 -3.54
C ARG A 144 19.46 -8.74 -4.93
N LEU A 145 19.64 -7.55 -5.50
CA LEU A 145 20.24 -7.36 -6.82
C LEU A 145 21.74 -7.05 -6.78
N GLY A 146 22.38 -7.01 -5.60
CA GLY A 146 23.80 -6.65 -5.46
C GLY A 146 24.07 -5.19 -5.86
N LEU A 147 23.13 -4.31 -5.63
CA LEU A 147 23.19 -2.88 -5.99
C LEU A 147 23.42 -1.96 -4.78
N GLU A 148 24.05 -2.49 -3.73
CA GLU A 148 24.32 -1.74 -2.48
C GLU A 148 25.05 -0.43 -2.72
N HIS A 149 25.96 -0.41 -3.69
CA HIS A 149 26.71 0.78 -4.06
C HIS A 149 25.81 1.95 -4.51
N LEU A 150 24.59 1.67 -4.99
CA LEU A 150 23.64 2.70 -5.36
C LEU A 150 23.02 3.38 -4.15
N LEU A 151 22.92 2.66 -3.01
CA LEU A 151 22.36 3.20 -1.77
C LEU A 151 23.20 4.35 -1.21
N GLU A 152 24.51 4.38 -1.51
CA GLU A 152 25.46 5.39 -1.06
C GLU A 152 25.53 6.61 -1.97
N THR A 153 24.88 6.57 -3.15
CA THR A 153 24.91 7.69 -4.10
C THR A 153 24.06 8.86 -3.60
N GLU A 154 24.53 10.09 -3.82
CA GLU A 154 23.78 11.31 -3.49
C GLU A 154 22.38 11.33 -4.13
N LYS A 155 22.26 10.85 -5.37
CA LYS A 155 21.00 10.77 -6.09
C LYS A 155 20.00 9.83 -5.40
N PHE A 156 20.48 8.67 -4.93
CA PHE A 156 19.65 7.72 -4.19
C PHE A 156 19.25 8.28 -2.84
N GLN A 157 20.18 8.86 -2.11
CA GLN A 157 19.93 9.48 -0.81
C GLN A 157 18.88 10.59 -0.90
N THR A 158 18.97 11.45 -1.92
CA THR A 158 17.97 12.51 -2.16
C THR A 158 16.59 11.90 -2.48
N TYR A 159 16.53 10.90 -3.35
CA TYR A 159 15.30 10.21 -3.69
C TYR A 159 14.71 9.47 -2.48
N PHE A 160 15.54 8.78 -1.72
CA PHE A 160 15.17 8.07 -0.52
C PHE A 160 14.60 9.01 0.55
N GLN A 161 15.24 10.16 0.78
CA GLN A 161 14.71 11.21 1.66
C GLN A 161 13.35 11.73 1.18
N SER A 162 13.18 11.91 -0.12
CA SER A 162 11.91 12.31 -0.73
C SER A 162 10.80 11.29 -0.48
N ILE A 163 11.07 10.00 -0.67
CA ILE A 163 10.12 8.93 -0.35
C ILE A 163 9.85 8.90 1.16
N ALA A 164 10.88 8.93 1.96
CA ALA A 164 10.78 8.89 3.42
C ALA A 164 9.99 10.08 3.99
N THR A 165 10.08 11.25 3.38
CA THR A 165 9.29 12.43 3.78
C THR A 165 7.86 12.39 3.24
N SER A 166 7.60 11.73 2.12
CA SER A 166 6.27 11.63 1.49
C SER A 166 5.44 10.44 1.98
N ASN A 167 6.08 9.40 2.49
CA ASN A 167 5.41 8.21 2.99
C ASN A 167 5.30 8.24 4.51
N TYR A 168 4.12 7.86 5.00
CA TYR A 168 3.94 7.62 6.42
C TYR A 168 4.53 6.24 6.73
N SER A 169 5.83 6.17 7.01
CA SER A 169 6.46 4.95 7.43
C SER A 169 6.55 4.89 8.96
N PHE A 170 6.49 3.69 9.51
CA PHE A 170 6.67 3.44 10.94
C PHE A 170 7.96 4.08 11.46
N ASP A 171 9.04 4.01 10.68
CA ASP A 171 10.33 4.58 11.04
C ASP A 171 10.29 6.09 11.23
N GLN A 172 9.48 6.81 10.45
CA GLN A 172 9.31 8.26 10.61
C GLN A 172 8.42 8.64 11.79
N MET A 173 7.35 7.88 11.99
CA MET A 173 6.53 8.02 13.19
C MET A 173 7.39 7.82 14.42
N PHE A 174 8.19 6.78 14.41
CA PHE A 174 9.08 6.39 15.48
C PHE A 174 10.14 7.45 15.76
N ALA A 175 10.86 7.92 14.74
CA ALA A 175 11.89 8.95 14.90
C ALA A 175 11.33 10.30 15.38
N ARG A 176 10.09 10.64 15.06
CA ARG A 176 9.42 11.83 15.57
C ARG A 176 8.81 11.65 16.96
N SER A 177 8.26 10.46 17.26
CA SER A 177 7.70 10.15 18.59
C SER A 177 8.76 10.16 19.67
N ILE A 178 10.00 9.75 19.37
CA ILE A 178 11.13 9.82 20.29
C ILE A 178 11.50 11.29 20.62
N ARG A 179 11.24 12.22 19.70
CA ARG A 179 11.52 13.66 19.94
C ARG A 179 10.39 14.42 20.64
N LEU A 180 9.18 13.88 20.67
CA LEU A 180 7.97 14.55 21.16
C LEU A 180 7.37 13.77 22.33
N GLU A 181 8.02 13.79 23.50
CA GLU A 181 7.46 13.51 24.84
C GLU A 181 6.71 12.16 25.04
N SER A 182 6.67 11.27 24.08
CA SER A 182 6.10 9.94 24.26
C SER A 182 7.20 8.94 24.61
N GLN A 183 7.14 8.33 25.78
CA GLN A 183 8.01 7.21 26.13
C GLN A 183 7.61 5.99 25.33
N VAL A 184 8.39 5.65 24.31
CA VAL A 184 8.24 4.41 23.55
C VAL A 184 9.26 3.41 24.06
N HIS A 185 8.81 2.31 24.64
CA HIS A 185 9.67 1.19 25.01
C HIS A 185 9.76 0.21 23.84
N ILE A 186 10.96 0.05 23.29
CA ILE A 186 11.23 -0.98 22.29
C ILE A 186 11.70 -2.22 23.05
N LEU A 187 10.91 -3.29 22.93
CA LEU A 187 11.34 -4.61 23.32
C LEU A 187 11.91 -5.30 22.08
N MET A 188 13.22 -5.48 22.06
CA MET A 188 13.90 -6.27 21.02
C MET A 188 14.25 -7.61 21.65
N GLU A 189 13.85 -8.70 20.99
CA GLU A 189 14.33 -10.05 21.30
C GLU A 189 15.74 -10.27 20.74
#